data_91aaacb7c8ff6d3b70d15c33f6acae64
#
_entry.id   91aaacb7c8ff6d3b70d15c33f6acae64
#
_cell.length_a   1.000
_cell.length_b   1.000
_cell.length_c   1.000
_cell.angle_alpha   90.00
_cell.angle_beta   90.00
_cell.angle_gamma   90.00
#
_symmetry.space_group_name_H-M   'P 1'
#
loop_
_entity.id
_entity.type
_entity.pdbx_description
1 polymer ?
#
loop_
_entity_poly.entity_id
_entity_poly.type
_entity_poly.pdbx_seq_one_letter_code
_entity_poly.pdbx_strand_id
1 'polypeptide(L)'
;WTKAQAAARAPREVPAEVNGHALLTNYDAVTAALIRRLEQHRTPYVLLIPEVEEALRLHDLGLNIAVGDLDDPEAWRRIGVERAALVVSTANDYANTNVASTVRAISKDVPIITTASDEDSVDILALAGSRHVVRLDEMMARAFARRTIGGDAMAHTIGRFDRLLIAEAMAHRTPLVGKSLSETGLRRELGVNVVGMWERGNFEPPRPESPIHDDTILVLAGTAQSLRSYNDLFRAYNVSGAPVVILGGGRVGRAIARAFAARQVDYRIVELQSERVPEDGRWVVGNAADLAVLKRAGIDKTPTVLITPHDDDLNVYLTIYCRRLRPDIQIIT
;
A
#
# COMPACT_ATOMS: atom_id res chain seq x y z
N TRP A 1 28.11 -25.40 19.58
CA TRP A 1 28.03 -25.75 18.15
C TRP A 1 28.89 -24.78 17.37
N THR A 2 29.86 -25.31 16.58
CA THR A 2 30.64 -24.43 15.71
C THR A 2 29.80 -23.97 14.52
N LYS A 3 30.03 -22.74 14.01
CA LYS A 3 29.35 -22.19 12.82
C LYS A 3 29.38 -23.16 11.62
N ALA A 4 30.46 -23.91 11.46
CA ALA A 4 30.63 -24.90 10.42
C ALA A 4 29.66 -26.12 10.53
N GLN A 5 29.34 -26.56 11.75
CA GLN A 5 28.37 -27.64 11.95
C GLN A 5 26.92 -27.21 11.72
N ALA A 6 26.60 -25.98 12.08
CA ALA A 6 25.30 -25.39 11.78
C ALA A 6 25.10 -25.19 10.26
N ALA A 7 26.12 -24.69 9.57
CA ALA A 7 26.11 -24.53 8.12
C ALA A 7 25.95 -25.84 7.35
N ALA A 8 26.51 -26.95 7.88
CA ALA A 8 26.39 -28.28 7.27
C ALA A 8 24.99 -28.91 7.41
N ARG A 9 24.17 -28.44 8.36
CA ARG A 9 22.82 -28.93 8.63
C ARG A 9 21.70 -28.03 8.05
N ALA A 10 22.05 -26.86 7.56
CA ALA A 10 21.07 -25.95 6.96
C ALA A 10 20.41 -26.61 5.73
N PRO A 11 19.07 -26.61 5.61
CA PRO A 11 18.40 -27.16 4.45
C PRO A 11 18.84 -26.45 3.17
N ARG A 12 19.13 -27.20 2.11
CA ARG A 12 19.60 -26.67 0.82
C ARG A 12 18.78 -27.14 -0.36
N GLU A 13 17.83 -28.04 -0.12
CA GLU A 13 17.01 -28.63 -1.16
C GLU A 13 15.58 -28.85 -0.64
N VAL A 14 14.67 -28.97 -1.57
CA VAL A 14 13.24 -29.24 -1.32
C VAL A 14 12.93 -30.64 -1.83
N PRO A 15 12.22 -31.49 -1.05
CA PRO A 15 11.82 -32.81 -1.48
C PRO A 15 11.15 -32.79 -2.87
N ALA A 16 11.41 -33.85 -3.67
CA ALA A 16 10.93 -33.93 -5.06
C ALA A 16 9.38 -33.96 -5.16
N GLU A 17 8.72 -34.38 -4.09
CA GLU A 17 7.26 -34.48 -4.00
C GLU A 17 6.59 -33.11 -3.83
N VAL A 18 7.32 -32.08 -3.39
CA VAL A 18 6.79 -30.72 -3.21
C VAL A 18 6.64 -30.05 -4.55
N ASN A 19 5.40 -29.76 -4.92
CA ASN A 19 5.03 -29.10 -6.16
C ASN A 19 4.07 -27.94 -5.88
N GLY A 20 4.05 -26.95 -6.76
CA GLY A 20 3.14 -25.81 -6.63
C GLY A 20 3.45 -24.90 -5.44
N HIS A 21 4.66 -24.96 -4.91
CA HIS A 21 5.12 -24.11 -3.82
C HIS A 21 5.52 -22.72 -4.28
N ALA A 22 5.46 -21.75 -3.38
CA ALA A 22 5.98 -20.40 -3.59
C ALA A 22 7.44 -20.33 -3.16
N LEU A 23 8.28 -19.68 -3.98
CA LEU A 23 9.69 -19.39 -3.67
C LEU A 23 9.86 -17.92 -3.33
N LEU A 24 10.45 -17.62 -2.20
CA LEU A 24 10.64 -16.27 -1.66
C LEU A 24 12.14 -16.04 -1.41
N THR A 25 12.64 -14.82 -1.62
CA THR A 25 14.09 -14.55 -1.56
C THR A 25 14.58 -13.83 -0.33
N ASN A 26 13.69 -13.27 0.46
CA ASN A 26 14.04 -12.52 1.68
C ASN A 26 12.86 -12.53 2.66
N TYR A 27 13.14 -12.19 3.90
CA TYR A 27 12.14 -12.07 4.96
C TYR A 27 12.02 -10.63 5.42
N ASP A 28 10.95 -9.99 5.00
CA ASP A 28 10.56 -8.63 5.37
C ASP A 28 9.08 -8.55 5.73
N ALA A 29 8.56 -7.37 5.98
CA ALA A 29 7.15 -7.19 6.33
C ALA A 29 6.18 -7.68 5.23
N VAL A 30 6.57 -7.56 3.96
CA VAL A 30 5.77 -7.98 2.80
C VAL A 30 5.74 -9.49 2.70
N THR A 31 6.91 -10.12 2.72
CA THR A 31 7.02 -11.59 2.65
C THR A 31 6.45 -12.26 3.88
N ALA A 32 6.61 -11.69 5.08
CA ALA A 32 5.96 -12.18 6.29
C ALA A 32 4.43 -12.16 6.18
N ALA A 33 3.86 -11.11 5.61
CA ALA A 33 2.42 -11.04 5.35
C ALA A 33 1.97 -12.06 4.30
N LEU A 34 2.77 -12.23 3.24
CA LEU A 34 2.52 -13.22 2.20
C LEU A 34 2.57 -14.66 2.75
N ILE A 35 3.57 -14.98 3.58
CA ILE A 35 3.70 -16.30 4.23
C ILE A 35 2.44 -16.63 5.04
N ARG A 36 1.96 -15.71 5.88
CA ARG A 36 0.71 -15.92 6.61
C ARG A 36 -0.48 -16.24 5.70
N ARG A 37 -0.55 -15.61 4.52
CA ARG A 37 -1.58 -15.88 3.52
C ARG A 37 -1.40 -17.25 2.87
N LEU A 38 -0.18 -17.62 2.51
CA LEU A 38 0.13 -18.93 1.95
C LEU A 38 -0.24 -20.05 2.92
N GLU A 39 0.08 -19.90 4.21
CA GLU A 39 -0.29 -20.85 5.27
C GLU A 39 -1.81 -20.95 5.44
N GLN A 40 -2.54 -19.86 5.45
CA GLN A 40 -4.02 -19.86 5.48
C GLN A 40 -4.63 -20.64 4.33
N HIS A 41 -4.01 -20.57 3.15
CA HIS A 41 -4.44 -21.31 1.95
C HIS A 41 -3.78 -22.68 1.80
N ARG A 42 -2.98 -23.12 2.78
CA ARG A 42 -2.23 -24.39 2.76
C ARG A 42 -1.33 -24.52 1.52
N THR A 43 -0.80 -23.39 1.04
CA THR A 43 0.14 -23.36 -0.09
C THR A 43 1.55 -23.49 0.47
N PRO A 44 2.33 -24.50 0.06
CA PRO A 44 3.71 -24.66 0.50
C PRO A 44 4.55 -23.46 0.06
N TYR A 45 5.55 -23.09 0.84
CA TYR A 45 6.52 -22.06 0.47
C TYR A 45 7.92 -22.44 0.95
N VAL A 46 8.92 -21.84 0.34
CA VAL A 46 10.32 -21.91 0.75
C VAL A 46 10.97 -20.54 0.60
N LEU A 47 11.68 -20.12 1.63
CA LEU A 47 12.56 -18.95 1.61
C LEU A 47 13.97 -19.39 1.20
N LEU A 48 14.47 -18.88 0.09
CA LEU A 48 15.88 -19.04 -0.32
C LEU A 48 16.70 -17.89 0.28
N ILE A 49 17.54 -18.19 1.23
CA ILE A 49 18.33 -17.21 2.00
C ILE A 49 19.82 -17.49 1.78
N PRO A 50 20.61 -16.53 1.29
CA PRO A 50 22.04 -16.72 1.07
C PRO A 50 22.83 -16.85 2.38
N GLU A 51 22.49 -16.02 3.36
CA GLU A 51 23.23 -15.93 4.62
C GLU A 51 22.84 -17.06 5.58
N VAL A 52 23.78 -17.95 5.87
CA VAL A 52 23.53 -19.14 6.72
C VAL A 52 23.04 -18.76 8.12
N GLU A 53 23.59 -17.71 8.72
CA GLU A 53 23.18 -17.28 10.07
C GLU A 53 21.73 -16.79 10.09
N GLU A 54 21.34 -16.01 9.09
CA GLU A 54 19.99 -15.54 8.95
C GLU A 54 19.02 -16.69 8.63
N ALA A 55 19.40 -17.61 7.75
CA ALA A 55 18.63 -18.80 7.43
C ALA A 55 18.34 -19.65 8.67
N LEU A 56 19.34 -19.87 9.51
CA LEU A 56 19.18 -20.61 10.76
C LEU A 56 18.26 -19.89 11.75
N ARG A 57 18.44 -18.59 11.88
CA ARG A 57 17.57 -17.74 12.73
C ARG A 57 16.10 -17.85 12.28
N LEU A 58 15.85 -17.77 10.98
CA LEU A 58 14.50 -17.90 10.41
C LEU A 58 13.94 -19.31 10.55
N HIS A 59 14.80 -20.33 10.42
CA HIS A 59 14.41 -21.72 10.66
C HIS A 59 13.97 -21.96 12.11
N ASP A 60 14.69 -21.38 13.07
CA ASP A 60 14.35 -21.46 14.49
C ASP A 60 13.02 -20.75 14.82
N LEU A 61 12.58 -19.82 13.98
CA LEU A 61 11.24 -19.20 14.03
C LEU A 61 10.15 -20.08 13.39
N GLY A 62 10.51 -21.27 12.89
CA GLY A 62 9.57 -22.21 12.29
C GLY A 62 9.28 -21.97 10.80
N LEU A 63 10.07 -21.12 10.13
CA LEU A 63 9.89 -20.85 8.71
C LEU A 63 10.55 -21.94 7.84
N ASN A 64 9.93 -22.21 6.69
CA ASN A 64 10.49 -23.13 5.71
C ASN A 64 11.57 -22.42 4.90
N ILE A 65 12.82 -22.78 5.11
CA ILE A 65 13.97 -22.12 4.46
C ILE A 65 14.82 -23.12 3.66
N ALA A 66 15.55 -22.59 2.71
CA ALA A 66 16.71 -23.24 2.09
C ALA A 66 17.87 -22.26 2.01
N VAL A 67 19.10 -22.75 2.14
CA VAL A 67 20.30 -21.93 1.98
C VAL A 67 20.83 -22.04 0.57
N GLY A 68 21.05 -20.92 -0.09
CA GLY A 68 21.67 -20.86 -1.41
C GLY A 68 21.77 -19.45 -1.93
N ASP A 69 22.75 -19.23 -2.80
CA ASP A 69 22.94 -17.93 -3.45
C ASP A 69 21.85 -17.66 -4.47
N LEU A 70 21.37 -16.41 -4.52
CA LEU A 70 20.25 -16.01 -5.39
C LEU A 70 20.64 -15.92 -6.87
N ASP A 71 21.93 -15.85 -7.18
CA ASP A 71 22.52 -15.84 -8.52
C ASP A 71 23.05 -17.21 -8.96
N ASP A 72 23.00 -18.25 -8.08
CA ASP A 72 23.38 -19.61 -8.41
C ASP A 72 22.19 -20.41 -9.00
N PRO A 73 22.20 -20.75 -10.31
CA PRO A 73 21.16 -21.56 -10.93
C PRO A 73 20.94 -22.92 -10.25
N GLU A 74 21.99 -23.52 -9.68
CA GLU A 74 21.86 -24.83 -9.01
C GLU A 74 21.11 -24.71 -7.69
N ALA A 75 21.23 -23.59 -6.96
CA ALA A 75 20.41 -23.34 -5.78
C ALA A 75 18.91 -23.36 -6.13
N TRP A 76 18.53 -22.70 -7.21
CA TRP A 76 17.15 -22.66 -7.70
C TRP A 76 16.64 -24.03 -8.16
N ARG A 77 17.47 -24.84 -8.82
CA ARG A 77 17.09 -26.20 -9.21
C ARG A 77 16.88 -27.09 -7.99
N ARG A 78 17.76 -27.01 -6.99
CA ARG A 78 17.63 -27.79 -5.73
C ARG A 78 16.32 -27.48 -4.98
N ILE A 79 15.85 -26.26 -5.03
CA ILE A 79 14.57 -25.88 -4.41
C ILE A 79 13.37 -26.04 -5.36
N GLY A 80 13.57 -26.60 -6.53
CA GLY A 80 12.51 -27.01 -7.46
C GLY A 80 11.79 -25.87 -8.15
N VAL A 81 12.54 -24.87 -8.65
CA VAL A 81 11.96 -23.70 -9.34
C VAL A 81 11.10 -24.05 -10.54
N GLU A 82 11.43 -25.13 -11.26
CA GLU A 82 10.67 -25.59 -12.44
C GLU A 82 9.26 -26.12 -12.09
N ARG A 83 9.05 -26.55 -10.84
CA ARG A 83 7.76 -27.04 -10.34
C ARG A 83 7.11 -26.08 -9.33
N ALA A 84 7.68 -24.90 -9.16
CA ALA A 84 7.12 -23.86 -8.29
C ALA A 84 5.89 -23.19 -8.93
N ALA A 85 4.95 -22.78 -8.11
CA ALA A 85 3.80 -22.00 -8.56
C ALA A 85 4.16 -20.55 -8.87
N LEU A 86 5.12 -19.99 -8.13
CA LEU A 86 5.57 -18.62 -8.34
C LEU A 86 6.90 -18.34 -7.59
N VAL A 87 7.63 -17.34 -8.06
CA VAL A 87 8.79 -16.76 -7.39
C VAL A 87 8.47 -15.32 -7.00
N VAL A 88 8.76 -14.93 -5.76
CA VAL A 88 8.59 -13.56 -5.27
C VAL A 88 9.91 -13.05 -4.70
N SER A 89 10.36 -11.91 -5.19
CA SER A 89 11.55 -11.22 -4.70
C SER A 89 11.23 -9.78 -4.32
N THR A 90 11.42 -9.44 -3.05
CA THR A 90 11.16 -8.10 -2.49
C THR A 90 12.44 -7.40 -2.03
N ALA A 91 13.59 -7.83 -2.56
CA ALA A 91 14.89 -7.24 -2.32
C ALA A 91 15.04 -5.87 -3.03
N ASN A 92 16.26 -5.35 -3.12
CA ASN A 92 16.54 -4.17 -3.92
C ASN A 92 16.46 -4.49 -5.43
N ASP A 93 16.38 -3.46 -6.27
CA ASP A 93 16.14 -3.59 -7.70
C ASP A 93 17.23 -4.39 -8.42
N TYR A 94 18.49 -4.26 -8.01
CA TYR A 94 19.61 -5.03 -8.59
C TYR A 94 19.51 -6.52 -8.27
N ALA A 95 19.26 -6.85 -7.00
CA ALA A 95 19.08 -8.25 -6.57
C ALA A 95 17.83 -8.87 -7.23
N ASN A 96 16.73 -8.12 -7.32
CA ASN A 96 15.52 -8.55 -7.98
C ASN A 96 15.73 -8.84 -9.47
N THR A 97 16.57 -8.01 -10.16
CA THR A 97 16.95 -8.22 -11.55
C THR A 97 17.76 -9.50 -11.73
N ASN A 98 18.75 -9.73 -10.85
CA ASN A 98 19.55 -10.95 -10.86
C ASN A 98 18.70 -12.20 -10.61
N VAL A 99 17.82 -12.17 -9.62
CA VAL A 99 16.87 -13.26 -9.34
C VAL A 99 16.00 -13.55 -10.56
N ALA A 100 15.39 -12.51 -11.16
CA ALA A 100 14.52 -12.69 -12.32
C ALA A 100 15.29 -13.32 -13.50
N SER A 101 16.49 -12.83 -13.80
CA SER A 101 17.33 -13.35 -14.87
C SER A 101 17.77 -14.79 -14.61
N THR A 102 18.23 -15.11 -13.39
CA THR A 102 18.69 -16.45 -13.02
C THR A 102 17.54 -17.47 -13.10
N VAL A 103 16.38 -17.13 -12.54
CA VAL A 103 15.19 -17.98 -12.60
C VAL A 103 14.71 -18.17 -14.04
N ARG A 104 14.70 -17.11 -14.85
CA ARG A 104 14.24 -17.17 -16.23
C ARG A 104 15.17 -17.99 -17.14
N ALA A 105 16.45 -18.06 -16.82
CA ALA A 105 17.40 -18.94 -17.51
C ALA A 105 17.11 -20.44 -17.27
N ILE A 106 16.43 -20.78 -16.15
CA ILE A 106 16.08 -22.16 -15.79
C ILE A 106 14.65 -22.49 -16.25
N SER A 107 13.70 -21.63 -15.91
CA SER A 107 12.27 -21.83 -16.19
C SER A 107 11.70 -20.65 -16.98
N LYS A 108 11.13 -20.95 -18.17
CA LYS A 108 10.50 -19.93 -19.04
C LYS A 108 9.10 -19.54 -18.54
N ASP A 109 8.44 -20.41 -17.81
CA ASP A 109 7.00 -20.34 -17.53
C ASP A 109 6.67 -19.93 -16.10
N VAL A 110 7.55 -20.19 -15.12
CA VAL A 110 7.24 -19.85 -13.71
C VAL A 110 6.98 -18.35 -13.58
N PRO A 111 5.85 -17.96 -12.98
CA PRO A 111 5.57 -16.54 -12.71
C PRO A 111 6.61 -15.97 -11.75
N ILE A 112 7.19 -14.82 -12.09
CA ILE A 112 8.11 -14.07 -11.24
C ILE A 112 7.46 -12.74 -10.90
N ILE A 113 7.37 -12.45 -9.60
CA ILE A 113 6.89 -11.18 -9.06
C ILE A 113 8.06 -10.52 -8.34
N THR A 114 8.37 -9.29 -8.70
CA THR A 114 9.41 -8.50 -8.04
C THR A 114 8.86 -7.17 -7.56
N THR A 115 9.48 -6.60 -6.54
CA THR A 115 9.25 -5.20 -6.18
C THR A 115 10.24 -4.30 -6.94
N ALA A 116 9.83 -3.05 -7.22
CA ALA A 116 10.72 -2.00 -7.70
C ALA A 116 10.69 -0.81 -6.75
N SER A 117 11.88 -0.26 -6.48
CA SER A 117 12.05 0.95 -5.69
C SER A 117 11.96 2.21 -6.55
N ASP A 118 12.42 2.13 -7.81
CA ASP A 118 12.44 3.22 -8.76
C ASP A 118 11.57 2.90 -9.98
N GLU A 119 11.02 3.95 -10.59
CA GLU A 119 10.18 3.82 -11.78
C GLU A 119 10.98 3.30 -12.97
N ASP A 120 12.22 3.77 -13.12
CA ASP A 120 13.13 3.36 -14.19
C ASP A 120 13.52 1.87 -14.11
N SER A 121 13.44 1.27 -12.92
CA SER A 121 13.72 -0.15 -12.73
C SER A 121 12.60 -1.07 -13.20
N VAL A 122 11.38 -0.56 -13.40
CA VAL A 122 10.22 -1.39 -13.78
C VAL A 122 10.44 -2.09 -15.11
N ASP A 123 10.91 -1.35 -16.12
CA ASP A 123 11.16 -1.89 -17.46
C ASP A 123 12.33 -2.88 -17.44
N ILE A 124 13.38 -2.60 -16.66
CA ILE A 124 14.54 -3.48 -16.52
C ILE A 124 14.12 -4.81 -15.89
N LEU A 125 13.34 -4.78 -14.82
CA LEU A 125 12.82 -5.97 -14.16
C LEU A 125 11.88 -6.77 -15.05
N ALA A 126 11.04 -6.11 -15.84
CA ALA A 126 10.19 -6.77 -16.83
C ALA A 126 11.02 -7.46 -17.93
N LEU A 127 12.05 -6.79 -18.45
CA LEU A 127 12.99 -7.35 -19.42
C LEU A 127 13.79 -8.52 -18.86
N ALA A 128 14.16 -8.47 -17.56
CA ALA A 128 14.83 -9.57 -16.88
C ALA A 128 13.93 -10.81 -16.69
N GLY A 129 12.62 -10.69 -16.93
CA GLY A 129 11.69 -11.80 -16.90
C GLY A 129 10.64 -11.75 -15.79
N SER A 130 10.56 -10.67 -15.02
CA SER A 130 9.47 -10.47 -14.06
C SER A 130 8.13 -10.34 -14.79
N ARG A 131 7.17 -11.18 -14.43
CA ARG A 131 5.81 -11.11 -14.98
C ARG A 131 5.02 -9.94 -14.39
N HIS A 132 5.27 -9.64 -13.13
CA HIS A 132 4.65 -8.53 -12.42
C HIS A 132 5.71 -7.80 -11.60
N VAL A 133 5.82 -6.50 -11.82
CA VAL A 133 6.68 -5.61 -11.04
C VAL A 133 5.79 -4.73 -10.17
N VAL A 134 5.97 -4.81 -8.86
CA VAL A 134 5.13 -4.14 -7.85
C VAL A 134 5.84 -2.93 -7.29
N ARG A 135 5.24 -1.76 -7.42
CA ARG A 135 5.67 -0.52 -6.79
C ARG A 135 4.97 -0.36 -5.44
N LEU A 136 5.68 -0.69 -4.34
CA LEU A 136 5.12 -0.61 -2.99
C LEU A 136 4.77 0.83 -2.60
N ASP A 137 5.62 1.79 -2.94
CA ASP A 137 5.38 3.22 -2.72
C ASP A 137 4.10 3.71 -3.41
N GLU A 138 3.85 3.28 -4.65
CA GLU A 138 2.64 3.58 -5.40
C GLU A 138 1.39 2.93 -4.77
N MET A 139 1.52 1.67 -4.32
CA MET A 139 0.41 0.99 -3.62
C MET A 139 0.06 1.69 -2.32
N MET A 140 1.06 2.04 -1.51
CA MET A 140 0.88 2.82 -0.28
C MET A 140 0.28 4.19 -0.58
N ALA A 141 0.80 4.88 -1.59
CA ALA A 141 0.28 6.19 -1.99
C ALA A 141 -1.20 6.14 -2.38
N ARG A 142 -1.60 5.11 -3.14
CA ARG A 142 -3.01 4.90 -3.49
C ARG A 142 -3.88 4.61 -2.27
N ALA A 143 -3.37 3.83 -1.31
CA ALA A 143 -4.07 3.53 -0.07
C ALA A 143 -4.21 4.79 0.80
N PHE A 144 -3.15 5.57 0.95
CA PHE A 144 -3.17 6.84 1.67
C PHE A 144 -4.09 7.86 0.99
N ALA A 145 -3.99 8.00 -0.33
CA ALA A 145 -4.88 8.89 -1.07
C ALA A 145 -6.35 8.53 -0.88
N ARG A 146 -6.71 7.25 -0.92
CA ARG A 146 -8.09 6.80 -0.63
C ARG A 146 -8.54 7.17 0.78
N ARG A 147 -7.68 6.95 1.79
CA ARG A 147 -8.00 7.29 3.18
C ARG A 147 -8.14 8.78 3.42
N THR A 148 -7.30 9.57 2.76
CA THR A 148 -7.33 11.03 2.85
C THR A 148 -8.55 11.61 2.16
N ILE A 149 -8.85 11.12 0.97
CA ILE A 149 -10.02 11.48 0.18
C ILE A 149 -11.30 10.93 0.83
N GLY A 150 -11.21 9.82 1.57
CA GLY A 150 -12.29 9.28 2.40
C GLY A 150 -12.71 10.19 3.56
N GLY A 151 -11.95 11.25 3.89
CA GLY A 151 -12.39 12.36 4.75
C GLY A 151 -13.25 13.39 4.04
N ASP A 152 -13.48 13.24 2.74
CA ASP A 152 -14.28 14.07 1.87
C ASP A 152 -15.63 13.37 1.57
N ALA A 153 -16.71 14.08 1.68
CA ALA A 153 -18.05 13.60 1.35
C ALA A 153 -18.25 13.28 -0.16
N MET A 154 -17.26 13.61 -1.00
CA MET A 154 -17.33 13.39 -2.44
C MET A 154 -17.14 11.93 -2.83
N ALA A 155 -17.82 11.49 -3.87
CA ALA A 155 -17.68 10.16 -4.45
C ALA A 155 -16.42 10.09 -5.32
N HIS A 156 -15.47 9.23 -4.93
CA HIS A 156 -14.20 9.00 -5.64
C HIS A 156 -14.23 7.66 -6.35
N THR A 157 -14.12 7.68 -7.67
CA THR A 157 -14.16 6.46 -8.49
C THR A 157 -12.97 5.54 -8.19
N ILE A 158 -13.28 4.31 -7.81
CA ILE A 158 -12.30 3.24 -7.50
C ILE A 158 -12.31 2.11 -8.52
N GLY A 159 -13.36 2.01 -9.35
CA GLY A 159 -13.50 0.99 -10.38
C GLY A 159 -14.46 1.41 -11.50
N ARG A 160 -14.30 0.76 -12.65
CA ARG A 160 -15.15 1.00 -13.82
C ARG A 160 -15.44 -0.30 -14.55
N PHE A 161 -16.73 -0.49 -14.90
CA PHE A 161 -17.20 -1.61 -15.72
C PHE A 161 -18.13 -1.04 -16.80
N ASP A 162 -17.57 -0.81 -17.98
CA ASP A 162 -18.24 -0.12 -19.09
C ASP A 162 -18.77 1.26 -18.64
N ARG A 163 -20.08 1.43 -18.53
CA ARG A 163 -20.74 2.66 -18.07
C ARG A 163 -20.97 2.73 -16.57
N LEU A 164 -20.80 1.62 -15.87
CA LEU A 164 -20.94 1.56 -14.43
C LEU A 164 -19.64 1.97 -13.76
N LEU A 165 -19.72 2.96 -12.88
CA LEU A 165 -18.62 3.36 -12.02
C LEU A 165 -18.89 2.87 -10.59
N ILE A 166 -17.83 2.42 -9.95
CA ILE A 166 -17.81 2.14 -8.52
C ILE A 166 -17.02 3.25 -7.85
N ALA A 167 -17.54 3.82 -6.80
CA ALA A 167 -16.91 4.92 -6.08
C ALA A 167 -17.00 4.71 -4.58
N GLU A 168 -16.10 5.33 -3.83
CA GLU A 168 -16.16 5.43 -2.37
C GLU A 168 -16.46 6.87 -1.96
N ALA A 169 -17.30 7.04 -0.93
CA ALA A 169 -17.60 8.33 -0.32
C ALA A 169 -17.74 8.18 1.19
N MET A 170 -17.13 9.07 1.96
CA MET A 170 -17.26 9.07 3.41
C MET A 170 -18.55 9.79 3.83
N ALA A 171 -19.26 9.23 4.80
CA ALA A 171 -20.47 9.85 5.33
C ALA A 171 -20.17 10.99 6.32
N HIS A 172 -18.93 11.10 6.80
CA HIS A 172 -18.50 12.06 7.82
C HIS A 172 -19.02 13.48 7.55
N ARG A 173 -19.63 14.09 8.57
CA ARG A 173 -20.18 15.44 8.51
C ARG A 173 -21.22 15.69 7.40
N THR A 174 -21.80 14.65 6.84
CA THR A 174 -22.88 14.76 5.87
C THR A 174 -24.25 14.57 6.54
N PRO A 175 -25.35 15.03 5.92
CA PRO A 175 -26.69 14.74 6.41
C PRO A 175 -27.12 13.28 6.23
N LEU A 176 -26.22 12.41 5.77
CA LEU A 176 -26.44 10.96 5.72
C LEU A 176 -26.26 10.31 7.09
N VAL A 177 -25.38 10.87 7.93
CA VAL A 177 -25.10 10.34 9.28
C VAL A 177 -26.37 10.33 10.13
N GLY A 178 -26.61 9.19 10.79
CA GLY A 178 -27.78 8.96 11.63
C GLY A 178 -29.01 8.49 10.88
N LYS A 179 -28.97 8.40 9.55
CA LYS A 179 -30.05 7.84 8.71
C LYS A 179 -29.78 6.37 8.41
N SER A 180 -30.87 5.65 8.11
CA SER A 180 -30.75 4.36 7.42
C SER A 180 -30.56 4.58 5.91
N LEU A 181 -30.06 3.58 5.19
CA LEU A 181 -29.87 3.68 3.74
C LEU A 181 -31.17 4.02 2.99
N SER A 182 -32.29 3.46 3.43
CA SER A 182 -33.61 3.74 2.83
C SER A 182 -34.03 5.20 2.98
N GLU A 183 -33.63 5.85 4.07
CA GLU A 183 -33.99 7.26 4.35
C GLU A 183 -33.11 8.25 3.57
N THR A 184 -31.97 7.81 3.00
CA THR A 184 -31.04 8.70 2.28
C THR A 184 -31.61 9.20 0.94
N GLY A 185 -32.50 8.45 0.31
CA GLY A 185 -33.00 8.76 -1.02
C GLY A 185 -31.99 8.66 -2.17
N LEU A 186 -30.75 8.27 -1.92
CA LEU A 186 -29.63 8.30 -2.90
C LEU A 186 -29.96 7.62 -4.23
N ARG A 187 -30.63 6.45 -4.16
CA ARG A 187 -31.01 5.72 -5.37
C ARG A 187 -32.13 6.45 -6.15
N ARG A 188 -33.13 6.94 -5.46
CA ARG A 188 -34.34 7.56 -6.08
C ARG A 188 -33.98 8.94 -6.64
N GLU A 189 -33.18 9.72 -5.92
CA GLU A 189 -32.97 11.14 -6.23
C GLU A 189 -31.74 11.34 -7.14
N LEU A 190 -30.69 10.53 -6.95
CA LEU A 190 -29.43 10.71 -7.64
C LEU A 190 -29.07 9.55 -8.60
N GLY A 191 -29.84 8.44 -8.57
CA GLY A 191 -29.53 7.24 -9.35
C GLY A 191 -28.25 6.54 -8.88
N VAL A 192 -27.85 6.74 -7.61
CA VAL A 192 -26.66 6.13 -7.01
C VAL A 192 -27.11 5.00 -6.09
N ASN A 193 -26.59 3.79 -6.31
CA ASN A 193 -26.83 2.66 -5.43
C ASN A 193 -25.67 2.50 -4.45
N VAL A 194 -25.98 2.27 -3.18
CA VAL A 194 -24.98 1.81 -2.20
C VAL A 194 -24.87 0.29 -2.36
N VAL A 195 -23.68 -0.21 -2.69
CA VAL A 195 -23.42 -1.63 -2.94
C VAL A 195 -22.55 -2.26 -1.87
N GLY A 196 -22.03 -1.47 -0.94
CA GLY A 196 -21.26 -1.90 0.21
C GLY A 196 -21.08 -0.77 1.21
N MET A 197 -20.73 -1.13 2.41
CA MET A 197 -20.37 -0.20 3.48
C MET A 197 -19.10 -0.70 4.17
N TRP A 198 -18.18 0.21 4.47
CA TRP A 198 -17.03 -0.08 5.30
C TRP A 198 -17.19 0.64 6.64
N GLU A 199 -17.11 -0.11 7.72
CA GLU A 199 -17.10 0.42 9.07
C GLU A 199 -15.91 -0.19 9.84
N ARG A 200 -15.03 0.67 10.34
CA ARG A 200 -13.85 0.25 11.14
C ARG A 200 -13.05 -0.89 10.51
N GLY A 201 -12.93 -0.86 9.18
CA GLY A 201 -12.18 -1.87 8.41
C GLY A 201 -12.95 -3.15 8.07
N ASN A 202 -14.21 -3.27 8.46
CA ASN A 202 -15.09 -4.37 8.10
C ASN A 202 -15.98 -3.97 6.92
N PHE A 203 -16.08 -4.84 5.91
CA PHE A 203 -17.02 -4.66 4.80
C PHE A 203 -18.33 -5.33 5.11
N GLU A 204 -19.41 -4.59 4.98
CA GLU A 204 -20.78 -5.08 5.19
C GLU A 204 -21.62 -4.89 3.93
N PRO A 205 -22.40 -5.92 3.53
CA PRO A 205 -23.42 -5.76 2.50
C PRO A 205 -24.50 -4.80 2.99
N PRO A 206 -24.95 -3.84 2.16
CA PRO A 206 -25.94 -2.86 2.57
C PRO A 206 -27.33 -3.50 2.68
N ARG A 207 -28.08 -3.10 3.70
CA ARG A 207 -29.50 -3.39 3.85
C ARG A 207 -30.26 -2.06 3.93
N PRO A 208 -31.56 -2.00 3.55
CA PRO A 208 -32.34 -0.76 3.63
C PRO A 208 -32.32 -0.10 5.02
N GLU A 209 -32.24 -0.93 6.07
CA GLU A 209 -32.25 -0.50 7.47
C GLU A 209 -30.84 -0.24 8.02
N SER A 210 -29.77 -0.52 7.25
CA SER A 210 -28.39 -0.31 7.72
C SER A 210 -28.18 1.15 8.12
N PRO A 211 -27.78 1.42 9.37
CA PRO A 211 -27.52 2.78 9.81
C PRO A 211 -26.22 3.30 9.21
N ILE A 212 -26.15 4.59 8.97
CA ILE A 212 -24.95 5.27 8.51
C ILE A 212 -24.34 6.01 9.70
N HIS A 213 -23.13 5.63 10.09
CA HIS A 213 -22.37 6.27 11.15
C HIS A 213 -21.40 7.31 10.58
N ASP A 214 -20.81 8.10 11.45
CA ASP A 214 -19.88 9.16 11.06
C ASP A 214 -18.56 8.61 10.42
N ASP A 215 -18.18 7.39 10.77
CA ASP A 215 -17.03 6.68 10.25
C ASP A 215 -17.36 5.71 9.08
N THR A 216 -18.59 5.70 8.61
CA THR A 216 -19.01 4.86 7.48
C THR A 216 -18.46 5.36 6.16
N ILE A 217 -17.85 4.46 5.39
CA ILE A 217 -17.50 4.69 3.98
C ILE A 217 -18.51 3.94 3.12
N LEU A 218 -19.25 4.67 2.31
CA LEU A 218 -20.22 4.12 1.36
C LEU A 218 -19.52 3.69 0.08
N VAL A 219 -19.76 2.46 -0.37
CA VAL A 219 -19.36 2.00 -1.71
C VAL A 219 -20.55 2.23 -2.64
N LEU A 220 -20.38 3.14 -3.56
CA LEU A 220 -21.40 3.65 -4.45
C LEU A 220 -21.26 3.02 -5.84
N ALA A 221 -22.37 2.69 -6.47
CA ALA A 221 -22.43 2.27 -7.86
C ALA A 221 -23.38 3.16 -8.65
N GLY A 222 -22.93 3.68 -9.78
CA GLY A 222 -23.75 4.58 -10.60
C GLY A 222 -23.09 4.92 -11.93
N THR A 223 -23.79 5.70 -12.75
CA THR A 223 -23.22 6.27 -13.97
C THR A 223 -22.33 7.47 -13.64
N ALA A 224 -21.51 7.91 -14.59
CA ALA A 224 -20.74 9.15 -14.44
C ALA A 224 -21.63 10.36 -14.13
N GLN A 225 -22.87 10.40 -14.67
CA GLN A 225 -23.82 11.46 -14.38
C GLN A 225 -24.33 11.36 -12.93
N SER A 226 -24.72 10.17 -12.48
CA SER A 226 -25.20 9.95 -11.12
C SER A 226 -24.17 10.34 -10.06
N LEU A 227 -22.91 9.96 -10.28
CA LEU A 227 -21.81 10.34 -9.35
C LEU A 227 -21.51 11.85 -9.40
N ARG A 228 -21.64 12.51 -10.55
CA ARG A 228 -21.57 13.98 -10.60
C ARG A 228 -22.66 14.62 -9.78
N SER A 229 -23.93 14.18 -9.96
CA SER A 229 -25.07 14.69 -9.18
C SER A 229 -24.88 14.49 -7.68
N TYR A 230 -24.31 13.33 -7.28
CA TYR A 230 -23.92 13.07 -5.90
C TYR A 230 -22.89 14.10 -5.41
N ASN A 231 -21.83 14.30 -6.17
CA ASN A 231 -20.77 15.23 -5.83
C ASN A 231 -21.26 16.69 -5.76
N ASP A 232 -22.16 17.09 -6.66
CA ASP A 232 -22.74 18.44 -6.63
C ASP A 232 -23.58 18.66 -5.36
N LEU A 233 -24.34 17.64 -4.93
CA LEU A 233 -25.13 17.70 -3.69
C LEU A 233 -24.24 17.78 -2.45
N PHE A 234 -23.17 17.00 -2.40
CA PHE A 234 -22.30 16.89 -1.22
C PHE A 234 -21.10 17.86 -1.23
N ARG A 235 -20.93 18.65 -2.29
CA ARG A 235 -19.84 19.64 -2.38
C ARG A 235 -19.82 20.64 -1.22
N ALA A 236 -20.99 21.01 -0.71
CA ALA A 236 -21.12 21.93 0.42
C ALA A 236 -20.60 21.36 1.75
N TYR A 237 -20.49 20.03 1.84
CA TYR A 237 -20.01 19.31 3.03
C TYR A 237 -18.53 18.94 2.91
N ASN A 238 -17.89 19.31 1.80
CA ASN A 238 -16.45 19.14 1.62
C ASN A 238 -15.72 20.13 2.54
N VAL A 239 -15.10 19.61 3.58
CA VAL A 239 -14.47 20.40 4.64
C VAL A 239 -13.14 20.91 4.16
N SER A 240 -13.11 22.21 3.88
CA SER A 240 -11.97 23.08 3.63
C SER A 240 -11.26 22.92 2.27
N GLY A 241 -11.23 23.99 1.47
CA GLY A 241 -10.26 24.19 0.38
C GLY A 241 -8.81 24.35 0.88
N ALA A 242 -8.51 23.82 2.07
CA ALA A 242 -7.17 23.84 2.63
C ALA A 242 -6.37 22.62 2.15
N PRO A 243 -5.09 22.78 1.81
CA PRO A 243 -4.26 21.70 1.30
C PRO A 243 -4.06 20.61 2.35
N VAL A 244 -3.98 19.34 1.90
CA VAL A 244 -3.53 18.22 2.72
C VAL A 244 -2.04 18.40 3.00
N VAL A 245 -1.61 18.15 4.24
CA VAL A 245 -0.20 18.26 4.62
C VAL A 245 0.44 16.87 4.63
N ILE A 246 1.54 16.73 3.90
CA ILE A 246 2.37 15.52 3.85
C ILE A 246 3.68 15.83 4.57
N LEU A 247 3.98 15.10 5.63
CA LEU A 247 5.24 15.19 6.36
C LEU A 247 6.19 14.11 5.86
N GLY A 248 7.24 14.53 5.15
CA GLY A 248 8.23 13.67 4.49
C GLY A 248 8.09 13.68 2.96
N GLY A 249 9.10 14.20 2.27
CA GLY A 249 9.20 14.25 0.81
C GLY A 249 9.97 13.06 0.21
N GLY A 250 10.03 11.92 0.91
CA GLY A 250 10.61 10.68 0.43
C GLY A 250 9.78 10.00 -0.68
N ARG A 251 10.12 8.76 -1.02
CA ARG A 251 9.44 8.00 -2.09
C ARG A 251 7.93 7.94 -1.89
N VAL A 252 7.47 7.57 -0.70
CA VAL A 252 6.04 7.47 -0.38
C VAL A 252 5.35 8.83 -0.45
N GLY A 253 5.92 9.87 0.17
CA GLY A 253 5.35 11.23 0.12
C GLY A 253 5.21 11.77 -1.30
N ARG A 254 6.21 11.56 -2.16
CA ARG A 254 6.16 11.94 -3.58
C ARG A 254 5.13 11.14 -4.38
N ALA A 255 5.02 9.83 -4.10
CA ALA A 255 4.00 9.01 -4.74
C ALA A 255 2.58 9.43 -4.33
N ILE A 256 2.37 9.81 -3.06
CA ILE A 256 1.11 10.40 -2.58
C ILE A 256 0.84 11.73 -3.30
N ALA A 257 1.84 12.59 -3.44
CA ALA A 257 1.72 13.86 -4.14
C ALA A 257 1.27 13.68 -5.60
N ARG A 258 1.87 12.72 -6.33
CA ARG A 258 1.42 12.35 -7.68
C ARG A 258 -0.02 11.85 -7.69
N ALA A 259 -0.38 11.00 -6.72
CA ALA A 259 -1.74 10.48 -6.59
C ALA A 259 -2.77 11.59 -6.30
N PHE A 260 -2.40 12.62 -5.54
CA PHE A 260 -3.23 13.79 -5.28
C PHE A 260 -3.33 14.71 -6.49
N ALA A 261 -2.20 14.97 -7.16
CA ALA A 261 -2.18 15.78 -8.38
C ALA A 261 -3.10 15.18 -9.46
N ALA A 262 -3.05 13.86 -9.67
CA ALA A 262 -3.93 13.15 -10.61
C ALA A 262 -5.43 13.25 -10.24
N ARG A 263 -5.76 13.54 -8.99
CA ARG A 263 -7.12 13.69 -8.48
C ARG A 263 -7.51 15.15 -8.20
N GLN A 264 -6.66 16.10 -8.55
CA GLN A 264 -6.85 17.54 -8.30
C GLN A 264 -7.05 17.89 -6.80
N VAL A 265 -6.48 17.09 -5.91
CA VAL A 265 -6.42 17.38 -4.47
C VAL A 265 -5.25 18.33 -4.20
N ASP A 266 -5.51 19.45 -3.53
CA ASP A 266 -4.43 20.36 -3.14
C ASP A 266 -3.64 19.81 -1.95
N TYR A 267 -2.31 19.96 -1.99
CA TYR A 267 -1.42 19.43 -0.97
C TYR A 267 -0.18 20.30 -0.76
N ARG A 268 0.44 20.16 0.42
CA ARG A 268 1.74 20.71 0.78
C ARG A 268 2.63 19.61 1.32
N ILE A 269 3.90 19.61 0.94
CA ILE A 269 4.89 18.63 1.42
C ILE A 269 5.93 19.36 2.28
N VAL A 270 6.15 18.84 3.50
CA VAL A 270 7.26 19.27 4.35
C VAL A 270 8.44 18.34 4.14
N GLU A 271 9.57 18.87 3.75
CA GLU A 271 10.82 18.12 3.53
C GLU A 271 11.98 18.81 4.25
N LEU A 272 12.79 18.01 4.96
CA LEU A 272 13.94 18.51 5.71
C LEU A 272 15.09 18.92 4.78
N GLN A 273 15.31 18.14 3.72
CA GLN A 273 16.46 18.30 2.80
C GLN A 273 16.07 19.21 1.64
N SER A 274 16.64 20.43 1.62
CA SER A 274 16.36 21.44 0.60
C SER A 274 16.70 20.97 -0.82
N GLU A 275 17.72 20.13 -0.97
CA GLU A 275 18.19 19.60 -2.26
C GLU A 275 17.17 18.69 -2.93
N ARG A 276 16.21 18.18 -2.16
CA ARG A 276 15.14 17.32 -2.65
C ARG A 276 13.87 18.05 -3.03
N VAL A 277 13.84 19.37 -2.86
CA VAL A 277 12.63 20.18 -3.00
C VAL A 277 12.58 20.83 -4.38
N PRO A 278 11.57 20.51 -5.22
CA PRO A 278 11.32 21.21 -6.48
C PRO A 278 10.78 22.62 -6.25
N GLU A 279 11.00 23.51 -7.22
CA GLU A 279 10.49 24.89 -7.20
C GLU A 279 9.03 24.96 -7.72
N ASP A 280 8.09 24.23 -7.13
CA ASP A 280 6.68 24.25 -7.57
C ASP A 280 5.71 24.91 -6.57
N GLY A 281 6.23 25.52 -5.51
CA GLY A 281 5.45 26.24 -4.51
C GLY A 281 4.61 25.36 -3.55
N ARG A 282 4.63 24.03 -3.73
CA ARG A 282 3.91 23.07 -2.88
C ARG A 282 4.77 22.50 -1.77
N TRP A 283 6.03 22.83 -1.75
CA TRP A 283 7.01 22.32 -0.80
C TRP A 283 7.35 23.35 0.27
N VAL A 284 7.50 22.86 1.47
CA VAL A 284 7.95 23.65 2.64
C VAL A 284 9.22 23.00 3.17
N VAL A 285 10.35 23.68 2.96
CA VAL A 285 11.64 23.21 3.50
C VAL A 285 11.67 23.45 4.99
N GLY A 286 12.02 22.42 5.76
CA GLY A 286 12.24 22.51 7.19
C GLY A 286 11.90 21.23 7.95
N ASN A 287 12.19 21.27 9.25
CA ASN A 287 11.89 20.15 10.13
C ASN A 287 10.41 20.11 10.47
N ALA A 288 9.76 18.97 10.22
CA ALA A 288 8.35 18.74 10.57
C ALA A 288 8.06 18.79 12.08
N ALA A 289 9.09 18.72 12.93
CA ALA A 289 8.96 18.94 14.37
C ALA A 289 8.93 20.44 14.77
N ASP A 290 9.12 21.35 13.81
CA ASP A 290 9.07 22.80 14.04
C ASP A 290 7.67 23.35 13.76
N LEU A 291 7.07 24.00 14.76
CA LEU A 291 5.74 24.61 14.64
C LEU A 291 5.66 25.66 13.52
N ALA A 292 6.71 26.47 13.33
CA ALA A 292 6.73 27.49 12.30
C ALA A 292 6.69 26.83 10.89
N VAL A 293 7.36 25.71 10.72
CA VAL A 293 7.33 24.91 9.49
C VAL A 293 5.94 24.33 9.26
N LEU A 294 5.34 23.71 10.27
CA LEU A 294 3.99 23.15 10.19
C LEU A 294 2.94 24.22 9.88
N LYS A 295 3.06 25.42 10.48
CA LYS A 295 2.17 26.55 10.18
C LYS A 295 2.31 27.03 8.73
N ARG A 296 3.53 27.12 8.20
CA ARG A 296 3.75 27.43 6.77
C ARG A 296 3.14 26.37 5.86
N ALA A 297 3.17 25.10 6.27
CA ALA A 297 2.52 24.02 5.55
C ALA A 297 0.99 24.05 5.64
N GLY A 298 0.42 24.78 6.60
CA GLY A 298 -1.02 24.96 6.75
C GLY A 298 -1.65 24.04 7.80
N ILE A 299 -0.91 23.60 8.82
CA ILE A 299 -1.41 22.71 9.90
C ILE A 299 -2.68 23.26 10.57
N ASP A 300 -2.79 24.59 10.66
CA ASP A 300 -3.92 25.23 11.32
C ASP A 300 -5.26 25.04 10.60
N LYS A 301 -5.22 24.73 9.30
CA LYS A 301 -6.41 24.67 8.42
C LYS A 301 -6.57 23.32 7.71
N THR A 302 -5.51 22.52 7.62
CA THR A 302 -5.55 21.25 6.90
C THR A 302 -6.57 20.28 7.50
N PRO A 303 -7.34 19.56 6.72
CA PRO A 303 -8.21 18.49 7.21
C PRO A 303 -7.42 17.24 7.61
N THR A 304 -6.29 16.98 6.96
CA THR A 304 -5.54 15.73 7.09
C THR A 304 -4.04 15.97 7.07
N VAL A 305 -3.33 15.27 7.92
CA VAL A 305 -1.86 15.14 7.90
C VAL A 305 -1.47 13.70 7.58
N LEU A 306 -0.60 13.54 6.60
CA LEU A 306 0.03 12.28 6.24
C LEU A 306 1.47 12.28 6.74
N ILE A 307 1.86 11.26 7.49
CA ILE A 307 3.19 11.13 8.07
C ILE A 307 3.89 9.98 7.36
N THR A 308 4.98 10.26 6.64
CA THR A 308 5.63 9.31 5.73
C THR A 308 7.14 9.11 5.91
N PRO A 309 7.82 9.63 6.96
CA PRO A 309 9.20 9.27 7.23
C PRO A 309 9.40 7.77 7.43
N HIS A 310 10.63 7.31 7.23
CA HIS A 310 11.01 5.90 7.40
C HIS A 310 11.39 5.54 8.85
N ASP A 311 11.18 6.44 9.78
CA ASP A 311 11.56 6.31 11.19
C ASP A 311 10.29 6.21 12.02
N ASP A 312 10.08 5.06 12.65
CA ASP A 312 8.87 4.77 13.43
C ASP A 312 8.76 5.65 14.67
N ASP A 313 9.87 5.95 15.35
CA ASP A 313 9.89 6.83 16.52
C ASP A 313 9.52 8.26 16.14
N LEU A 314 10.05 8.74 15.01
CA LEU A 314 9.68 10.04 14.45
C LEU A 314 8.20 10.07 14.04
N ASN A 315 7.68 9.00 13.46
CA ASN A 315 6.27 8.91 13.07
C ASN A 315 5.34 8.98 14.30
N VAL A 316 5.68 8.27 15.37
CA VAL A 316 4.96 8.35 16.66
C VAL A 316 5.03 9.76 17.23
N TYR A 317 6.22 10.36 17.26
CA TYR A 317 6.41 11.71 17.76
C TYR A 317 5.58 12.74 16.99
N LEU A 318 5.65 12.73 15.67
CA LEU A 318 4.89 13.65 14.80
C LEU A 318 3.38 13.44 14.94
N THR A 319 2.94 12.21 15.10
CA THR A 319 1.52 11.88 15.36
C THR A 319 1.02 12.52 16.62
N ILE A 320 1.74 12.35 17.73
CA ILE A 320 1.39 12.96 19.03
C ILE A 320 1.43 14.47 18.94
N TYR A 321 2.44 15.02 18.26
CA TYR A 321 2.62 16.46 18.12
C TYR A 321 1.48 17.10 17.31
N CYS A 322 1.17 16.55 16.14
CA CYS A 322 0.06 17.02 15.31
C CYS A 322 -1.30 16.90 16.04
N ARG A 323 -1.52 15.81 16.76
CA ARG A 323 -2.74 15.60 17.55
C ARG A 323 -2.89 16.62 18.67
N ARG A 324 -1.80 17.02 19.31
CA ARG A 324 -1.81 18.07 20.34
C ARG A 324 -2.09 19.45 19.76
N LEU A 325 -1.55 19.75 18.56
CA LEU A 325 -1.81 21.01 17.87
C LEU A 325 -3.24 21.10 17.37
N ARG A 326 -3.77 20.01 16.86
CA ARG A 326 -5.10 19.92 16.24
C ARG A 326 -5.77 18.60 16.67
N PRO A 327 -6.54 18.61 17.78
CA PRO A 327 -7.23 17.41 18.28
C PRO A 327 -8.24 16.80 17.29
N ASP A 328 -8.77 17.62 16.38
CA ASP A 328 -9.77 17.26 15.38
C ASP A 328 -9.19 16.78 14.04
N ILE A 329 -7.87 16.87 13.86
CA ILE A 329 -7.25 16.56 12.57
C ILE A 329 -7.22 15.07 12.29
N GLN A 330 -7.46 14.68 11.05
CA GLN A 330 -7.20 13.32 10.61
C GLN A 330 -5.68 13.13 10.47
N ILE A 331 -5.14 12.08 11.07
CA ILE A 331 -3.73 11.71 10.94
C ILE A 331 -3.64 10.30 10.37
N ILE A 332 -2.85 10.14 9.32
CA ILE A 332 -2.57 8.87 8.68
C ILE A 332 -1.05 8.66 8.65
N THR A 333 -0.59 7.55 9.17
CA THR A 333 0.81 7.17 9.23
C THR A 333 0.97 5.71 8.85
#